data_ae5099e97f99edc4ba7d36c1578f5c7e
#
_entry.id   ae5099e97f99edc4ba7d36c1578f5c7e
#
_cell.length_a   1.000
_cell.length_b   1.000
_cell.length_c   1.000
_cell.angle_alpha   90.00
_cell.angle_beta   90.00
_cell.angle_gamma   90.00
#
_symmetry.space_group_name_H-M   'P 1'
#
loop_
_entity.id
_entity.type
_entity.pdbx_description
1 polymer ?
#
loop_
_entity_poly.entity_id
_entity_poly.type
_entity_poly.pdbx_seq_one_letter_code
_entity_poly.pdbx_strand_id
1 'polypeptide(L)'
;MRPNAARAHLAQLARLALPSRTVIPAMLETLRHLVPSHFCMFVWIDEAGRPVDFHLPWIIPEAIEANSSLLACDDMAVPSFTSLVRGGRPFGFAAEACRKPEFPDSFFYNEVCRPYGVGHGFDVFVRDGRAVRGVVLATREPGRAWYGRSEVEALRGAAPAFAHALAADNLDLPAATVFADDPERAVLTLDGDGHIVEASGQFEQLLRALLGLRFDQRFNRAAFAAATPGFFAPLIAQAARQPAVVRMTPYGRITIRLYPATRPADTAQPPRPADHHYALIERQVPMALEIMKRLAPLDLSPREREVARHLLLAHPPARIMKETGVGAHTLHDYRRRIYRRVGVGSREELAQRVLS
;
A
#
# COMPACT_ATOMS: atom_id res chain seq x y z
N MET A 1 -17.06 -6.66 -6.74
CA MET A 1 -17.65 -7.13 -5.44
C MET A 1 -18.94 -6.37 -5.18
N ARG A 2 -19.99 -6.98 -4.55
CA ARG A 2 -21.23 -6.28 -4.15
C ARG A 2 -20.94 -5.32 -2.97
N PRO A 3 -21.61 -4.16 -2.83
CA PRO A 3 -21.29 -3.15 -1.81
C PRO A 3 -21.24 -3.68 -0.38
N ASN A 4 -22.21 -4.52 0.03
CA ASN A 4 -22.21 -5.10 1.38
C ASN A 4 -21.04 -6.06 1.61
N ALA A 5 -20.64 -6.82 0.58
CA ALA A 5 -19.49 -7.70 0.64
C ALA A 5 -18.18 -6.88 0.72
N ALA A 6 -18.09 -5.75 0.03
CA ALA A 6 -16.95 -4.85 0.08
C ALA A 6 -16.80 -4.18 1.46
N ARG A 7 -17.90 -3.71 2.08
CA ARG A 7 -17.85 -3.18 3.47
C ARG A 7 -17.37 -4.24 4.46
N ALA A 8 -17.90 -5.45 4.35
CA ALA A 8 -17.47 -6.56 5.22
C ALA A 8 -16.00 -6.92 4.99
N HIS A 9 -15.54 -6.88 3.72
CA HIS A 9 -14.15 -7.16 3.39
C HIS A 9 -13.19 -6.10 3.95
N LEU A 10 -13.54 -4.81 3.85
CA LEU A 10 -12.79 -3.72 4.51
C LEU A 10 -12.62 -3.98 6.02
N ALA A 11 -13.72 -4.34 6.70
CA ALA A 11 -13.67 -4.65 8.13
C ALA A 11 -12.81 -5.90 8.42
N GLN A 12 -12.82 -6.90 7.55
CA GLN A 12 -11.99 -8.10 7.68
C GLN A 12 -10.51 -7.78 7.47
N LEU A 13 -10.14 -6.97 6.47
CA LEU A 13 -8.78 -6.51 6.25
C LEU A 13 -8.25 -5.75 7.46
N ALA A 14 -9.02 -4.80 7.99
CA ALA A 14 -8.64 -4.03 9.17
C ALA A 14 -8.36 -4.89 10.40
N ARG A 15 -9.09 -6.02 10.56
CA ARG A 15 -8.93 -6.97 11.67
C ARG A 15 -7.75 -7.94 11.53
N LEU A 16 -6.98 -7.87 10.45
CA LEU A 16 -5.80 -8.72 10.30
C LEU A 16 -4.68 -8.38 11.30
N ALA A 17 -4.80 -7.26 12.01
CA ALA A 17 -3.80 -6.75 12.96
C ALA A 17 -2.39 -6.66 12.33
N LEU A 18 -2.34 -6.17 11.10
CA LEU A 18 -1.10 -5.91 10.35
C LEU A 18 -0.78 -4.42 10.40
N PRO A 19 0.48 -4.03 10.24
CA PRO A 19 0.86 -2.63 10.11
C PRO A 19 0.01 -1.92 9.05
N SER A 20 -0.44 -0.70 9.33
CA SER A 20 -1.36 0.01 8.44
C SER A 20 -0.78 0.21 7.03
N ARG A 21 0.53 0.42 6.93
CA ARG A 21 1.24 0.56 5.65
C ARG A 21 1.23 -0.72 4.81
N THR A 22 1.06 -1.87 5.47
CA THR A 22 0.90 -3.17 4.79
C THR A 22 -0.54 -3.39 4.33
N VAL A 23 -1.55 -3.05 5.15
CA VAL A 23 -2.94 -3.44 4.88
C VAL A 23 -3.75 -2.37 4.15
N ILE A 24 -3.50 -1.09 4.38
CA ILE A 24 -4.26 0.01 3.77
C ILE A 24 -4.26 -0.01 2.23
N PRO A 25 -3.17 -0.36 1.52
CA PRO A 25 -3.22 -0.52 0.06
C PRO A 25 -4.36 -1.42 -0.42
N ALA A 26 -4.51 -2.60 0.17
CA ALA A 26 -5.60 -3.53 -0.17
C ALA A 26 -6.99 -3.01 0.25
N MET A 27 -7.05 -2.22 1.32
CA MET A 27 -8.29 -1.55 1.74
C MET A 27 -8.71 -0.49 0.73
N LEU A 28 -7.79 0.28 0.16
CA LEU A 28 -8.08 1.28 -0.87
C LEU A 28 -8.58 0.64 -2.17
N GLU A 29 -8.00 -0.49 -2.58
CA GLU A 29 -8.51 -1.27 -3.71
C GLU A 29 -9.95 -1.76 -3.45
N THR A 30 -10.21 -2.25 -2.24
CA THR A 30 -11.56 -2.68 -1.83
C THR A 30 -12.55 -1.52 -1.81
N LEU A 31 -12.10 -0.34 -1.37
CA LEU A 31 -12.92 0.87 -1.32
C LEU A 31 -13.43 1.29 -2.70
N ARG A 32 -12.67 1.08 -3.78
CA ARG A 32 -13.08 1.37 -5.16
C ARG A 32 -14.32 0.58 -5.61
N HIS A 33 -14.63 -0.55 -4.96
CA HIS A 33 -15.88 -1.26 -5.19
C HIS A 33 -17.10 -0.61 -4.51
N LEU A 34 -16.88 0.24 -3.51
CA LEU A 34 -17.93 1.01 -2.84
C LEU A 34 -18.11 2.39 -3.47
N VAL A 35 -16.98 2.99 -3.84
CA VAL A 35 -16.89 4.35 -4.36
C VAL A 35 -16.09 4.28 -5.66
N PRO A 36 -16.75 4.13 -6.83
CA PRO A 36 -16.08 4.08 -8.12
C PRO A 36 -15.20 5.32 -8.32
N SER A 37 -13.90 5.11 -8.42
CA SER A 37 -12.89 6.15 -8.43
C SER A 37 -11.80 5.81 -9.47
N HIS A 38 -11.14 6.82 -10.00
CA HIS A 38 -9.94 6.63 -10.82
C HIS A 38 -8.90 5.87 -10.01
N PHE A 39 -8.56 6.43 -8.84
CA PHE A 39 -7.84 5.73 -7.77
C PHE A 39 -8.24 6.27 -6.41
N CYS A 40 -7.85 5.55 -5.36
CA CYS A 40 -7.89 6.03 -4.00
C CYS A 40 -6.47 6.12 -3.46
N MET A 41 -6.22 7.13 -2.64
CA MET A 41 -4.96 7.30 -1.92
C MET A 41 -5.18 7.42 -0.42
N PHE A 42 -4.12 7.22 0.33
CA PHE A 42 -4.10 7.42 1.77
C PHE A 42 -2.90 8.25 2.17
N VAL A 43 -3.10 9.19 3.08
CA VAL A 43 -2.03 9.99 3.68
C VAL A 43 -2.01 9.72 5.17
N TRP A 44 -0.86 9.29 5.71
CA TRP A 44 -0.64 9.12 7.15
C TRP A 44 -0.28 10.46 7.79
N ILE A 45 -0.86 10.74 8.95
CA ILE A 45 -0.73 12.00 9.67
C ILE A 45 -0.12 11.72 11.05
N ASP A 46 0.90 12.50 11.43
CA ASP A 46 1.49 12.44 12.77
C ASP A 46 0.62 13.18 13.82
N GLU A 47 1.05 13.10 15.07
CA GLU A 47 0.36 13.76 16.20
C GLU A 47 0.36 15.29 16.10
N ALA A 48 1.32 15.87 15.38
CA ALA A 48 1.37 17.30 15.12
C ALA A 48 0.49 17.73 13.94
N GLY A 49 -0.22 16.79 13.30
CA GLY A 49 -1.09 17.06 12.15
C GLY A 49 -0.34 17.20 10.82
N ARG A 50 0.89 16.69 10.74
CA ARG A 50 1.71 16.75 9.52
C ARG A 50 1.62 15.45 8.73
N PRO A 51 1.59 15.51 7.41
CA PRO A 51 1.72 14.30 6.59
C PRO A 51 3.12 13.69 6.78
N VAL A 52 3.18 12.38 7.02
CA VAL A 52 4.44 11.65 7.25
C VAL A 52 4.67 10.54 6.25
N ASP A 53 3.60 10.14 5.56
CA ASP A 53 3.66 9.08 4.56
C ASP A 53 2.42 9.12 3.68
N PHE A 54 2.47 8.48 2.52
CA PHE A 54 1.32 8.35 1.62
C PHE A 54 1.37 7.02 0.85
N HIS A 55 0.22 6.57 0.40
CA HIS A 55 0.09 5.50 -0.58
C HIS A 55 -0.66 6.01 -1.81
N LEU A 56 -0.02 5.86 -2.96
CA LEU A 56 -0.57 6.05 -4.30
C LEU A 56 -0.39 4.75 -5.09
N PRO A 57 -1.27 4.42 -6.04
CA PRO A 57 -1.10 3.24 -6.88
C PRO A 57 0.19 3.25 -7.70
N TRP A 58 0.64 4.44 -8.09
CA TRP A 58 1.93 4.69 -8.75
C TRP A 58 2.47 6.05 -8.31
N ILE A 59 3.77 6.25 -8.47
CA ILE A 59 4.44 7.49 -8.12
C ILE A 59 4.87 8.21 -9.40
N ILE A 60 4.58 9.52 -9.47
CA ILE A 60 5.14 10.46 -10.44
C ILE A 60 6.03 11.40 -9.63
N PRO A 61 7.37 11.25 -9.72
CA PRO A 61 8.30 11.95 -8.83
C PRO A 61 8.15 13.48 -8.90
N GLU A 62 7.93 14.03 -10.09
CA GLU A 62 7.77 15.46 -10.33
C GLU A 62 6.52 16.01 -9.62
N ALA A 63 5.41 15.28 -9.68
CA ALA A 63 4.16 15.69 -9.02
C ALA A 63 4.27 15.58 -7.49
N ILE A 64 5.02 14.62 -6.98
CA ILE A 64 5.30 14.51 -5.54
C ILE A 64 6.20 15.65 -5.08
N GLU A 65 7.23 16.00 -5.86
CA GLU A 65 8.12 17.14 -5.55
C GLU A 65 7.35 18.47 -5.58
N ALA A 66 6.50 18.69 -6.58
CA ALA A 66 5.61 19.85 -6.66
C ALA A 66 4.68 19.93 -5.42
N ASN A 67 4.05 18.81 -5.03
CA ASN A 67 3.20 18.75 -3.83
C ASN A 67 3.98 19.03 -2.54
N SER A 68 5.21 18.52 -2.42
CA SER A 68 6.07 18.77 -1.26
C SER A 68 6.45 20.23 -1.14
N SER A 69 6.72 20.89 -2.28
CA SER A 69 6.99 22.32 -2.34
C SER A 69 5.78 23.15 -1.91
N LEU A 70 4.57 22.74 -2.30
CA LEU A 70 3.32 23.39 -1.88
C LEU A 70 3.02 23.22 -0.40
N LEU A 71 3.34 22.07 0.19
CA LEU A 71 3.19 21.84 1.64
C LEU A 71 4.11 22.77 2.46
N ALA A 72 5.18 23.27 1.85
CA ALA A 72 6.11 24.22 2.45
C ALA A 72 5.65 25.69 2.36
N CYS A 73 4.69 26.01 1.47
CA CYS A 73 4.21 27.38 1.25
C CYS A 73 2.90 27.63 1.97
N ASP A 74 2.88 28.64 2.86
CA ASP A 74 1.65 29.07 3.54
C ASP A 74 0.70 29.90 2.64
N ASP A 75 1.11 30.25 1.43
CA ASP A 75 0.46 31.20 0.53
C ASP A 75 -0.45 30.55 -0.50
N MET A 76 -1.25 29.57 -0.07
CA MET A 76 -2.07 28.77 -0.98
C MET A 76 -3.54 29.17 -0.99
N ALA A 77 -4.10 29.33 -2.20
CA ALA A 77 -5.56 29.35 -2.45
C ALA A 77 -6.29 28.08 -1.92
N VAL A 78 -5.52 27.03 -1.63
CA VAL A 78 -5.94 25.85 -0.90
C VAL A 78 -5.33 25.95 0.50
N PRO A 79 -6.11 25.96 1.60
CA PRO A 79 -5.59 25.98 2.96
C PRO A 79 -4.57 24.87 3.18
N SER A 80 -3.50 25.17 3.88
CA SER A 80 -2.44 24.18 4.12
C SER A 80 -3.05 22.91 4.74
N PHE A 81 -2.55 21.75 4.33
CA PHE A 81 -3.03 20.45 4.84
C PHE A 81 -3.10 20.43 6.37
N THR A 82 -2.12 21.07 7.04
CA THR A 82 -2.08 21.21 8.48
C THR A 82 -3.25 22.04 9.03
N SER A 83 -3.65 23.13 8.35
CA SER A 83 -4.79 23.94 8.77
C SER A 83 -6.10 23.19 8.63
N LEU A 84 -6.19 22.29 7.64
CA LEU A 84 -7.36 21.44 7.42
C LEU A 84 -7.51 20.39 8.51
N VAL A 85 -6.40 19.73 8.84
CA VAL A 85 -6.35 18.75 9.93
C VAL A 85 -6.78 19.41 11.25
N ARG A 86 -6.34 20.65 11.51
CA ARG A 86 -6.69 21.43 12.72
C ARG A 86 -8.11 21.99 12.68
N GLY A 87 -8.65 22.27 11.50
CA GLY A 87 -9.96 22.93 11.32
C GLY A 87 -11.18 22.09 11.72
N GLY A 88 -11.00 20.86 12.17
CA GLY A 88 -12.06 20.01 12.73
C GLY A 88 -13.09 19.46 11.74
N ARG A 89 -13.06 19.85 10.47
CA ARG A 89 -13.93 19.28 9.42
C ARG A 89 -13.65 17.80 9.22
N PRO A 90 -14.67 16.95 9.15
CA PRO A 90 -14.46 15.51 9.00
C PRO A 90 -14.22 15.05 7.56
N PHE A 91 -14.59 15.85 6.52
CA PHE A 91 -14.51 15.45 5.09
C PHE A 91 -14.83 16.60 4.13
N GLY A 92 -14.64 16.36 2.85
CA GLY A 92 -15.18 17.15 1.72
C GLY A 92 -14.35 18.36 1.35
N PHE A 93 -13.13 18.41 1.79
CA PHE A 93 -12.23 19.51 1.60
C PHE A 93 -11.70 19.58 0.16
N ALA A 94 -11.20 18.46 -0.36
CA ALA A 94 -10.75 18.37 -1.72
C ALA A 94 -11.89 18.69 -2.71
N ALA A 95 -13.12 18.23 -2.43
CA ALA A 95 -14.28 18.53 -3.25
C ALA A 95 -14.62 20.03 -3.28
N GLU A 96 -14.46 20.75 -2.15
CA GLU A 96 -14.66 22.20 -2.08
C GLU A 96 -13.58 22.94 -2.87
N ALA A 97 -12.32 22.56 -2.68
CA ALA A 97 -11.20 23.16 -3.41
C ALA A 97 -11.34 22.97 -4.93
N CYS A 98 -11.67 21.78 -5.39
CA CYS A 98 -11.84 21.48 -6.81
C CYS A 98 -13.04 22.20 -7.48
N ARG A 99 -14.00 22.73 -6.69
CA ARG A 99 -15.15 23.48 -7.21
C ARG A 99 -14.89 24.96 -7.41
N LYS A 100 -13.79 25.47 -6.92
CA LYS A 100 -13.42 26.87 -7.10
C LYS A 100 -13.13 27.13 -8.58
N PRO A 101 -13.63 28.24 -9.16
CA PRO A 101 -13.40 28.56 -10.58
C PRO A 101 -11.92 28.63 -10.96
N GLU A 102 -11.07 29.10 -10.05
CA GLU A 102 -9.62 29.23 -10.21
C GLU A 102 -8.83 27.91 -10.09
N PHE A 103 -9.48 26.81 -9.68
CA PHE A 103 -8.79 25.53 -9.48
C PHE A 103 -8.09 24.97 -10.73
N PRO A 104 -8.70 25.00 -11.93
CA PRO A 104 -8.05 24.51 -13.15
C PRO A 104 -6.79 25.28 -13.54
N ASP A 105 -6.70 26.55 -13.13
CA ASP A 105 -5.56 27.42 -13.42
C ASP A 105 -4.50 27.40 -12.30
N SER A 106 -4.79 26.69 -11.21
CA SER A 106 -3.88 26.61 -10.06
C SER A 106 -2.64 25.77 -10.35
N PHE A 107 -1.52 26.14 -9.73
CA PHE A 107 -0.30 25.33 -9.75
C PHE A 107 -0.58 23.91 -9.24
N PHE A 108 -1.37 23.75 -8.16
CA PHE A 108 -1.72 22.45 -7.60
C PHE A 108 -2.42 21.55 -8.62
N TYR A 109 -3.38 22.10 -9.38
CA TYR A 109 -4.04 21.31 -10.41
C TYR A 109 -3.07 20.90 -11.52
N ASN A 110 -2.29 21.83 -12.05
CA ASN A 110 -1.44 21.58 -13.22
C ASN A 110 -0.25 20.69 -12.91
N GLU A 111 0.42 20.90 -11.78
CA GLU A 111 1.67 20.18 -11.44
C GLU A 111 1.44 18.94 -10.58
N VAL A 112 0.34 18.88 -9.81
CA VAL A 112 0.06 17.75 -8.91
C VAL A 112 -1.09 16.89 -9.41
N CYS A 113 -2.26 17.48 -9.70
CA CYS A 113 -3.45 16.69 -10.03
C CYS A 113 -3.44 16.17 -11.48
N ARG A 114 -3.15 17.04 -12.42
CA ARG A 114 -3.18 16.76 -13.87
C ARG A 114 -2.24 15.61 -14.29
N PRO A 115 -0.99 15.53 -13.84
CA PRO A 115 -0.11 14.39 -14.16
C PRO A 115 -0.70 13.03 -13.73
N TYR A 116 -1.47 13.01 -12.66
CA TYR A 116 -2.18 11.81 -12.21
C TYR A 116 -3.55 11.59 -12.87
N GLY A 117 -3.95 12.42 -13.83
CA GLY A 117 -5.27 12.36 -14.47
C GLY A 117 -6.42 12.69 -13.51
N VAL A 118 -6.18 13.48 -12.47
CA VAL A 118 -7.18 13.85 -11.46
C VAL A 118 -7.91 15.11 -11.89
N GLY A 119 -9.23 15.02 -12.09
CA GLY A 119 -10.10 16.17 -12.32
C GLY A 119 -10.66 16.73 -11.01
N HIS A 120 -11.08 15.86 -10.10
CA HIS A 120 -11.56 16.23 -8.77
C HIS A 120 -11.43 15.07 -7.80
N GLY A 121 -11.56 15.38 -6.50
CA GLY A 121 -11.46 14.41 -5.42
C GLY A 121 -12.48 14.63 -4.32
N PHE A 122 -12.64 13.63 -3.46
CA PHE A 122 -13.38 13.72 -2.20
C PHE A 122 -12.59 13.04 -1.10
N ASP A 123 -12.35 13.76 -0.01
CA ASP A 123 -11.56 13.31 1.14
C ASP A 123 -12.42 13.01 2.36
N VAL A 124 -11.92 12.08 3.18
CA VAL A 124 -12.45 11.79 4.51
C VAL A 124 -11.29 11.66 5.48
N PHE A 125 -11.36 12.41 6.59
CA PHE A 125 -10.38 12.32 7.66
C PHE A 125 -10.64 11.11 8.54
N VAL A 126 -9.61 10.30 8.71
CA VAL A 126 -9.60 9.14 9.60
C VAL A 126 -9.11 9.58 10.97
N ARG A 127 -9.94 9.38 12.01
CA ARG A 127 -9.69 9.89 13.35
C ARG A 127 -9.55 8.77 14.37
N ASP A 128 -8.70 9.04 15.36
CA ASP A 128 -8.65 8.32 16.63
C ASP A 128 -9.01 9.34 17.72
N GLY A 129 -10.20 9.21 18.28
CA GLY A 129 -10.77 10.24 19.14
C GLY A 129 -10.86 11.59 18.41
N ARG A 130 -10.15 12.61 18.93
CA ARG A 130 -10.08 13.96 18.33
C ARG A 130 -8.94 14.11 17.32
N ALA A 131 -7.93 13.24 17.38
CA ALA A 131 -6.75 13.34 16.53
C ALA A 131 -7.04 12.80 15.11
N VAL A 132 -6.61 13.53 14.08
CA VAL A 132 -6.56 13.02 12.72
C VAL A 132 -5.30 12.18 12.57
N ARG A 133 -5.46 10.93 12.18
CA ARG A 133 -4.35 9.97 11.99
C ARG A 133 -4.12 9.65 10.51
N GLY A 134 -5.06 10.01 9.66
CA GLY A 134 -4.92 9.83 8.22
C GLY A 134 -6.03 10.47 7.42
N VAL A 135 -5.84 10.49 6.10
CA VAL A 135 -6.85 10.96 5.14
C VAL A 135 -6.97 9.95 4.02
N VAL A 136 -8.20 9.53 3.76
CA VAL A 136 -8.57 8.79 2.54
C VAL A 136 -9.03 9.80 1.51
N LEU A 137 -8.45 9.77 0.33
CA LEU A 137 -8.89 10.57 -0.82
C LEU A 137 -9.29 9.64 -1.96
N ALA A 138 -10.50 9.79 -2.45
CA ALA A 138 -11.00 9.18 -3.68
C ALA A 138 -10.94 10.22 -4.80
N THR A 139 -10.46 9.84 -5.99
CA THR A 139 -10.25 10.75 -7.12
C THR A 139 -11.06 10.32 -8.34
N ARG A 140 -11.42 11.26 -9.19
CA ARG A 140 -12.04 11.03 -10.51
C ARG A 140 -11.32 11.80 -11.60
N GLU A 141 -11.37 11.24 -12.80
CA GLU A 141 -10.85 11.86 -14.01
C GLU A 141 -11.61 13.16 -14.36
N PRO A 142 -11.01 14.05 -15.14
CA PRO A 142 -11.69 15.22 -15.66
C PRO A 142 -12.96 14.84 -16.43
N GLY A 143 -14.03 15.64 -16.28
CA GLY A 143 -15.31 15.41 -16.98
C GLY A 143 -16.22 14.34 -16.35
N ARG A 144 -15.78 13.63 -15.33
CA ARG A 144 -16.63 12.69 -14.60
C ARG A 144 -17.60 13.42 -13.66
N ALA A 145 -18.74 12.80 -13.41
CA ALA A 145 -19.74 13.33 -12.46
C ALA A 145 -19.15 13.42 -11.05
N TRP A 146 -19.57 14.43 -10.29
CA TRP A 146 -19.24 14.57 -8.88
C TRP A 146 -19.76 13.40 -8.04
N TYR A 147 -19.14 13.18 -6.88
CA TYR A 147 -19.58 12.15 -5.94
C TYR A 147 -21.00 12.43 -5.46
N GLY A 148 -21.88 11.47 -5.63
CA GLY A 148 -23.25 11.52 -5.13
C GLY A 148 -23.34 11.24 -3.63
N ARG A 149 -24.50 11.53 -3.03
CA ARG A 149 -24.72 11.35 -1.58
C ARG A 149 -24.41 9.93 -1.09
N SER A 150 -24.83 8.91 -1.82
CA SER A 150 -24.60 7.50 -1.45
C SER A 150 -23.11 7.13 -1.44
N GLU A 151 -22.32 7.66 -2.38
CA GLU A 151 -20.89 7.44 -2.47
C GLU A 151 -20.15 8.16 -1.34
N VAL A 152 -20.55 9.38 -1.03
CA VAL A 152 -20.02 10.15 0.12
C VAL A 152 -20.31 9.42 1.43
N GLU A 153 -21.53 8.90 1.61
CA GLU A 153 -21.89 8.12 2.78
C GLU A 153 -21.11 6.80 2.86
N ALA A 154 -20.86 6.15 1.71
CA ALA A 154 -20.04 4.93 1.65
C ALA A 154 -18.57 5.20 2.04
N LEU A 155 -18.00 6.30 1.53
CA LEU A 155 -16.62 6.70 1.86
C LEU A 155 -16.49 7.04 3.36
N ARG A 156 -17.41 7.84 3.90
CA ARG A 156 -17.45 8.17 5.33
C ARG A 156 -17.64 6.92 6.19
N GLY A 157 -18.51 6.00 5.78
CA GLY A 157 -18.75 4.75 6.48
C GLY A 157 -17.55 3.78 6.46
N ALA A 158 -16.58 3.99 5.58
CA ALA A 158 -15.34 3.22 5.55
C ALA A 158 -14.28 3.73 6.57
N ALA A 159 -14.34 5.00 6.99
CA ALA A 159 -13.34 5.61 7.86
C ALA A 159 -13.06 4.83 9.16
N PRO A 160 -14.06 4.25 9.88
CA PRO A 160 -13.79 3.43 11.06
C PRO A 160 -12.91 2.21 10.80
N ALA A 161 -13.01 1.57 9.61
CA ALA A 161 -12.14 0.45 9.27
C ALA A 161 -10.68 0.90 9.10
N PHE A 162 -10.45 2.05 8.48
CA PHE A 162 -9.11 2.65 8.38
C PHE A 162 -8.57 3.06 9.75
N ALA A 163 -9.39 3.63 10.62
CA ALA A 163 -8.99 3.95 11.99
C ALA A 163 -8.56 2.69 12.76
N HIS A 164 -9.30 1.60 12.61
CA HIS A 164 -8.94 0.31 13.23
C HIS A 164 -7.60 -0.23 12.68
N ALA A 165 -7.34 -0.10 11.38
CA ALA A 165 -6.06 -0.51 10.78
C ALA A 165 -4.89 0.32 11.32
N LEU A 166 -5.07 1.63 11.53
CA LEU A 166 -4.05 2.52 12.10
C LEU A 166 -3.71 2.19 13.56
N ALA A 167 -4.65 1.67 14.32
CA ALA A 167 -4.41 1.26 15.71
C ALA A 167 -3.41 0.08 15.82
N ALA A 168 -3.19 -0.66 14.73
CA ALA A 168 -2.23 -1.76 14.66
C ALA A 168 -0.78 -1.32 14.32
N ASP A 169 -0.53 -0.04 14.05
CA ASP A 169 0.80 0.44 13.63
C ASP A 169 1.91 0.26 14.69
N ASN A 170 1.54 0.11 15.94
CA ASN A 170 2.48 -0.13 17.03
C ASN A 170 2.76 -1.63 17.27
N LEU A 171 2.18 -2.50 16.45
CA LEU A 171 2.37 -3.94 16.56
C LEU A 171 3.48 -4.39 15.61
N ASP A 172 4.48 -5.05 16.16
CA ASP A 172 5.47 -5.76 15.35
C ASP A 172 4.83 -7.01 14.72
N LEU A 173 5.25 -7.31 13.49
CA LEU A 173 4.86 -8.57 12.88
C LEU A 173 5.44 -9.74 13.70
N PRO A 174 4.63 -10.73 14.10
CA PRO A 174 5.14 -11.90 14.80
C PRO A 174 6.28 -12.59 14.05
N ALA A 175 7.29 -13.06 14.75
CA ALA A 175 8.43 -13.76 14.15
C ALA A 175 8.02 -14.97 13.29
N ALA A 176 6.91 -15.62 13.64
CA ALA A 176 6.32 -16.74 12.91
C ALA A 176 5.43 -16.32 11.72
N THR A 177 5.45 -15.04 11.30
CA THR A 177 4.64 -14.58 10.18
C THR A 177 5.07 -15.29 8.90
N VAL A 178 4.12 -15.97 8.25
CA VAL A 178 4.30 -16.55 6.91
C VAL A 178 4.04 -15.45 5.88
N PHE A 179 4.95 -15.33 4.90
CA PHE A 179 4.85 -14.36 3.82
C PHE A 179 4.43 -15.01 2.51
N ALA A 180 3.79 -14.26 1.64
CA ALA A 180 3.41 -14.71 0.31
C ALA A 180 4.65 -14.99 -0.56
N ASP A 181 4.54 -15.99 -1.44
CA ASP A 181 5.65 -16.40 -2.32
C ASP A 181 5.77 -15.53 -3.58
N ASP A 182 4.74 -14.72 -3.89
CA ASP A 182 4.74 -13.81 -5.03
C ASP A 182 5.10 -12.38 -4.58
N PRO A 183 6.39 -11.99 -4.62
CA PRO A 183 6.84 -10.67 -4.19
C PRO A 183 6.60 -9.62 -5.28
N GLU A 184 6.35 -8.40 -4.85
CA GLU A 184 6.54 -7.21 -5.68
C GLU A 184 8.04 -6.98 -5.88
N ARG A 185 8.48 -6.73 -7.12
CA ARG A 185 9.89 -6.67 -7.49
C ARG A 185 10.29 -5.36 -8.15
N ALA A 186 11.51 -4.93 -7.85
CA ALA A 186 12.22 -3.92 -8.63
C ALA A 186 13.67 -4.35 -8.86
N VAL A 187 14.20 -4.00 -10.01
CA VAL A 187 15.60 -4.20 -10.36
C VAL A 187 16.25 -2.83 -10.54
N LEU A 188 17.38 -2.63 -9.88
CA LEU A 188 18.20 -1.44 -10.00
C LEU A 188 19.55 -1.81 -10.55
N THR A 189 20.12 -0.96 -11.39
CA THR A 189 21.56 -0.95 -11.71
C THR A 189 22.22 0.12 -10.85
N LEU A 190 23.23 -0.25 -10.09
CA LEU A 190 23.99 0.60 -9.17
C LEU A 190 25.42 0.74 -9.67
N ASP A 191 26.00 1.93 -9.52
CA ASP A 191 27.46 2.09 -9.66
C ASP A 191 28.22 1.56 -8.43
N GLY A 192 29.56 1.63 -8.45
CA GLY A 192 30.42 1.18 -7.35
C GLY A 192 30.22 1.94 -6.04
N ASP A 193 29.71 3.15 -6.10
CA ASP A 193 29.41 4.03 -4.97
C ASP A 193 27.98 3.89 -4.45
N GLY A 194 27.14 3.10 -5.13
CA GLY A 194 25.77 2.82 -4.75
C GLY A 194 24.73 3.83 -5.26
N HIS A 195 25.08 4.66 -6.26
CA HIS A 195 24.10 5.48 -6.96
C HIS A 195 23.30 4.64 -7.94
N ILE A 196 22.03 4.97 -8.11
CA ILE A 196 21.17 4.33 -9.11
C ILE A 196 21.51 4.89 -10.48
N VAL A 197 21.92 4.00 -11.39
CA VAL A 197 22.17 4.30 -12.79
C VAL A 197 20.91 4.08 -13.62
N GLU A 198 20.24 2.96 -13.38
CA GLU A 198 18.98 2.58 -14.04
C GLU A 198 18.06 1.86 -13.05
N ALA A 199 16.75 1.91 -13.30
CA ALA A 199 15.77 1.23 -12.48
C ALA A 199 14.59 0.74 -13.33
N SER A 200 14.01 -0.40 -12.95
CA SER A 200 12.72 -0.85 -13.48
C SER A 200 11.58 0.04 -12.95
N GLY A 201 10.46 0.13 -13.69
CA GLY A 201 9.33 0.97 -13.31
C GLY A 201 8.82 0.71 -11.89
N GLN A 202 8.32 1.76 -11.25
CA GLN A 202 7.74 1.75 -9.89
C GLN A 202 8.69 1.34 -8.75
N PHE A 203 10.00 1.42 -8.97
CA PHE A 203 11.00 1.16 -7.92
C PHE A 203 10.91 2.16 -6.76
N GLU A 204 10.40 3.36 -6.99
CA GLU A 204 10.32 4.43 -6.01
C GLU A 204 9.52 4.03 -4.77
N GLN A 205 8.43 3.28 -4.93
CA GLN A 205 7.62 2.82 -3.79
C GLN A 205 8.41 1.86 -2.91
N LEU A 206 9.09 0.89 -3.52
CA LEU A 206 9.90 -0.10 -2.80
C LEU A 206 11.11 0.56 -2.14
N LEU A 207 11.78 1.46 -2.85
CA LEU A 207 12.96 2.14 -2.35
C LEU A 207 12.61 3.10 -1.20
N ARG A 208 11.49 3.82 -1.29
CA ARG A 208 11.00 4.66 -0.18
C ARG A 208 10.72 3.83 1.06
N ALA A 209 10.04 2.68 0.90
CA ALA A 209 9.77 1.76 2.00
C ALA A 209 11.05 1.22 2.64
N LEU A 210 12.07 0.97 1.82
CA LEU A 210 13.36 0.45 2.22
C LEU A 210 14.21 1.49 2.97
N LEU A 211 14.27 2.71 2.44
CA LEU A 211 15.06 3.81 3.00
C LEU A 211 14.37 4.48 4.21
N GLY A 212 13.11 4.16 4.47
CA GLY A 212 12.32 4.79 5.54
C GLY A 212 12.11 6.30 5.33
N LEU A 213 12.15 6.75 4.08
CA LEU A 213 11.98 8.16 3.75
C LEU A 213 10.54 8.60 4.07
N ARG A 214 10.44 9.61 4.91
CA ARG A 214 9.16 10.22 5.27
C ARG A 214 8.75 11.23 4.21
N PHE A 215 7.45 11.31 3.97
CA PHE A 215 6.86 12.36 3.18
C PHE A 215 6.79 13.62 4.05
N ASP A 216 7.83 14.44 3.95
CA ASP A 216 7.87 15.76 4.54
C ASP A 216 8.23 16.79 3.47
N GLN A 217 8.37 18.05 3.88
CA GLN A 217 8.78 19.17 3.03
C GLN A 217 10.15 18.97 2.32
N ARG A 218 10.88 17.92 2.68
CA ARG A 218 12.20 17.58 2.14
C ARG A 218 12.14 16.43 1.13
N PHE A 219 10.95 15.89 0.86
CA PHE A 219 10.81 14.83 -0.13
C PHE A 219 11.00 15.40 -1.52
N ASN A 220 12.22 15.26 -2.06
CA ASN A 220 12.58 15.64 -3.42
C ASN A 220 13.56 14.62 -4.01
N ARG A 221 13.75 14.69 -5.34
CA ARG A 221 14.70 13.82 -6.05
C ARG A 221 16.12 13.89 -5.48
N ALA A 222 16.58 15.08 -5.09
CA ALA A 222 17.91 15.26 -4.55
C ALA A 222 18.08 14.53 -3.21
N ALA A 223 17.10 14.62 -2.29
CA ALA A 223 17.11 13.88 -1.03
C ALA A 223 17.06 12.36 -1.26
N PHE A 224 16.28 11.92 -2.23
CA PHE A 224 16.18 10.52 -2.62
C PHE A 224 17.50 10.02 -3.19
N ALA A 225 18.11 10.76 -4.14
CA ALA A 225 19.40 10.43 -4.72
C ALA A 225 20.52 10.45 -3.68
N ALA A 226 20.52 11.38 -2.73
CA ALA A 226 21.51 11.48 -1.66
C ALA A 226 21.41 10.33 -0.64
N ALA A 227 20.23 9.74 -0.44
CA ALA A 227 20.04 8.65 0.51
C ALA A 227 20.52 7.29 -0.03
N THR A 228 20.52 7.09 -1.36
CA THR A 228 20.80 5.79 -1.98
C THR A 228 22.25 5.32 -1.80
N PRO A 229 23.30 6.14 -2.00
CA PRO A 229 24.67 5.71 -1.81
C PRO A 229 24.95 5.28 -0.36
N GLY A 230 24.47 6.06 0.63
CA GLY A 230 24.64 5.73 2.05
C GLY A 230 24.01 4.39 2.44
N PHE A 231 22.99 3.96 1.69
CA PHE A 231 22.33 2.67 1.90
C PHE A 231 23.01 1.54 1.12
N PHE A 232 23.29 1.72 -0.18
CA PHE A 232 23.76 0.63 -1.04
C PHE A 232 25.27 0.40 -0.99
N ALA A 233 26.12 1.43 -0.83
CA ALA A 233 27.56 1.25 -0.81
C ALA A 233 28.04 0.26 0.27
N PRO A 234 27.54 0.28 1.53
CA PRO A 234 27.89 -0.73 2.52
C PRO A 234 27.45 -2.14 2.13
N LEU A 235 26.31 -2.28 1.43
CA LEU A 235 25.80 -3.57 0.97
C LEU A 235 26.65 -4.11 -0.18
N ILE A 236 27.06 -3.26 -1.11
CA ILE A 236 27.98 -3.61 -2.21
C ILE A 236 29.29 -4.12 -1.65
N ALA A 237 29.89 -3.42 -0.67
CA ALA A 237 31.14 -3.83 -0.05
C ALA A 237 31.04 -5.21 0.64
N GLN A 238 29.86 -5.62 1.06
CA GLN A 238 29.60 -6.88 1.75
C GLN A 238 29.03 -7.98 0.81
N ALA A 239 28.65 -7.64 -0.43
CA ALA A 239 27.89 -8.52 -1.34
C ALA A 239 28.58 -9.88 -1.59
N ALA A 240 29.90 -9.92 -1.66
CA ALA A 240 30.66 -11.15 -1.84
C ALA A 240 30.50 -12.14 -0.66
N ARG A 241 30.25 -11.63 0.56
CA ARG A 241 30.08 -12.45 1.78
C ARG A 241 28.60 -12.66 2.12
N GLN A 242 27.76 -11.68 1.84
CA GLN A 242 26.34 -11.67 2.15
C GLN A 242 25.56 -11.12 0.97
N PRO A 243 25.23 -11.97 -0.03
CA PRO A 243 24.56 -11.52 -1.26
C PRO A 243 23.10 -11.13 -1.06
N ALA A 244 22.51 -11.43 0.10
CA ALA A 244 21.12 -11.11 0.40
C ALA A 244 20.98 -10.50 1.80
N VAL A 245 20.19 -9.43 1.89
CA VAL A 245 19.80 -8.76 3.14
C VAL A 245 18.30 -8.76 3.26
N VAL A 246 17.79 -9.16 4.42
CA VAL A 246 16.35 -9.16 4.73
C VAL A 246 16.06 -8.08 5.77
N ARG A 247 15.05 -7.25 5.51
CA ARG A 247 14.56 -6.24 6.43
C ARG A 247 13.06 -6.38 6.65
N MET A 248 12.66 -6.34 7.91
CA MET A 248 11.25 -6.18 8.28
C MET A 248 10.93 -4.69 8.31
N THR A 249 9.87 -4.30 7.63
CA THR A 249 9.42 -2.92 7.54
C THR A 249 7.92 -2.84 7.81
N PRO A 250 7.35 -1.65 8.11
CA PRO A 250 5.90 -1.48 8.20
C PRO A 250 5.15 -1.80 6.90
N TYR A 251 5.85 -1.92 5.78
CA TYR A 251 5.30 -2.26 4.47
C TYR A 251 5.35 -3.76 4.16
N GLY A 252 5.99 -4.57 5.01
CA GLY A 252 6.21 -5.99 4.84
C GLY A 252 7.69 -6.39 4.93
N ARG A 253 7.99 -7.62 4.50
CA ARG A 253 9.36 -8.12 4.43
C ARG A 253 9.99 -7.69 3.10
N ILE A 254 11.13 -6.99 3.17
CA ILE A 254 11.91 -6.60 2.00
C ILE A 254 13.19 -7.42 1.98
N THR A 255 13.45 -8.08 0.86
CA THR A 255 14.70 -8.80 0.57
C THR A 255 15.44 -8.06 -0.53
N ILE A 256 16.71 -7.79 -0.31
CA ILE A 256 17.61 -7.16 -1.29
C ILE A 256 18.67 -8.18 -1.64
N ARG A 257 18.84 -8.46 -2.94
CA ARG A 257 19.93 -9.30 -3.43
C ARG A 257 20.81 -8.49 -4.37
N LEU A 258 22.10 -8.54 -4.14
CA LEU A 258 23.12 -7.84 -4.94
C LEU A 258 23.88 -8.85 -5.78
N TYR A 259 24.02 -8.55 -7.05
CA TYR A 259 24.76 -9.34 -8.01
C TYR A 259 25.79 -8.43 -8.70
N PRO A 260 27.10 -8.79 -8.69
CA PRO A 260 28.06 -8.05 -9.50
C PRO A 260 27.72 -8.19 -10.97
N ALA A 261 27.73 -7.09 -11.70
CA ALA A 261 27.60 -7.14 -13.14
C ALA A 261 28.92 -7.70 -13.71
N THR A 262 28.79 -8.60 -14.69
CA THR A 262 29.96 -9.12 -15.42
C THR A 262 29.81 -8.73 -16.88
N ARG A 263 30.87 -8.20 -17.48
CA ARG A 263 30.89 -8.04 -18.94
C ARG A 263 31.03 -9.42 -19.58
N PRO A 264 30.26 -9.73 -20.62
CA PRO A 264 30.48 -10.95 -21.40
C PRO A 264 31.96 -11.02 -21.81
N ALA A 265 32.55 -12.21 -21.72
CA ALA A 265 33.89 -12.42 -22.26
C ALA A 265 33.86 -12.17 -23.76
N ASP A 266 34.65 -11.24 -24.23
CA ASP A 266 35.07 -11.26 -25.63
C ASP A 266 35.93 -12.53 -25.81
N THR A 267 35.82 -13.22 -26.95
CA THR A 267 36.39 -14.57 -27.18
C THR A 267 37.88 -14.71 -26.86
N ALA A 268 38.57 -13.64 -26.47
CA ALA A 268 40.00 -13.60 -26.13
C ALA A 268 40.33 -13.15 -24.69
N GLN A 269 39.34 -12.74 -23.85
CA GLN A 269 39.65 -12.26 -22.49
C GLN A 269 38.64 -12.85 -21.48
N PRO A 270 39.10 -13.22 -20.24
CA PRO A 270 38.20 -13.68 -19.19
C PRO A 270 37.20 -12.58 -18.81
N PRO A 271 35.99 -12.94 -18.31
CA PRO A 271 35.00 -11.98 -17.83
C PRO A 271 35.65 -11.05 -16.79
N ARG A 272 35.54 -9.73 -17.00
CA ARG A 272 36.01 -8.74 -16.02
C ARG A 272 34.80 -8.29 -15.20
N PRO A 273 34.94 -8.08 -13.87
CA PRO A 273 33.92 -7.40 -13.08
C PRO A 273 33.61 -6.06 -13.74
N ALA A 274 32.36 -5.78 -13.97
CA ALA A 274 31.92 -4.44 -14.36
C ALA A 274 31.84 -3.57 -13.09
N ASP A 275 32.02 -2.26 -13.25
CA ASP A 275 31.93 -1.28 -12.15
C ASP A 275 30.48 -1.07 -11.66
N HIS A 276 29.57 -2.01 -11.97
CA HIS A 276 28.15 -1.94 -11.70
C HIS A 276 27.67 -3.18 -10.96
N HIS A 277 26.58 -3.00 -10.19
CA HIS A 277 25.88 -4.06 -9.49
C HIS A 277 24.40 -4.04 -9.85
N TYR A 278 23.79 -5.21 -9.93
CA TYR A 278 22.32 -5.34 -10.00
C TYR A 278 21.79 -5.57 -8.59
N ALA A 279 20.82 -4.77 -8.18
CA ALA A 279 20.08 -4.96 -6.96
C ALA A 279 18.66 -5.44 -7.30
N LEU A 280 18.32 -6.65 -6.91
CA LEU A 280 16.94 -7.15 -6.92
C LEU A 280 16.32 -6.86 -5.56
N ILE A 281 15.28 -6.03 -5.54
CA ILE A 281 14.50 -5.70 -4.37
C ILE A 281 13.17 -6.43 -4.46
N GLU A 282 12.83 -7.21 -3.45
CA GLU A 282 11.59 -7.98 -3.38
C GLU A 282 10.84 -7.62 -2.11
N ARG A 283 9.57 -7.20 -2.24
CA ARG A 283 8.68 -6.97 -1.10
C ARG A 283 7.63 -8.07 -1.03
N GLN A 284 7.53 -8.71 0.12
CA GLN A 284 6.52 -9.72 0.43
C GLN A 284 5.59 -9.23 1.52
N VAL A 285 4.30 -9.43 1.31
CA VAL A 285 3.28 -9.16 2.31
C VAL A 285 2.94 -10.43 3.11
N PRO A 286 2.40 -10.31 4.33
CA PRO A 286 1.93 -11.47 5.09
C PRO A 286 0.93 -12.31 4.28
N MET A 287 1.07 -13.63 4.30
CA MET A 287 0.22 -14.58 3.60
C MET A 287 -1.26 -14.39 3.93
N ALA A 288 -1.58 -14.01 5.16
CA ALA A 288 -2.96 -13.72 5.57
C ALA A 288 -3.60 -12.59 4.76
N LEU A 289 -2.83 -11.54 4.42
CA LEU A 289 -3.29 -10.44 3.58
C LEU A 289 -3.46 -10.90 2.13
N GLU A 290 -2.47 -11.62 1.59
CA GLU A 290 -2.54 -12.12 0.23
C GLU A 290 -3.75 -13.04 0.02
N ILE A 291 -3.99 -13.96 0.95
CA ILE A 291 -5.19 -14.80 0.95
C ILE A 291 -6.46 -13.95 0.92
N MET A 292 -6.56 -12.92 1.76
CA MET A 292 -7.75 -12.06 1.79
C MET A 292 -7.95 -11.31 0.47
N LYS A 293 -6.90 -10.83 -0.18
CA LYS A 293 -6.96 -10.22 -1.52
C LYS A 293 -7.50 -11.21 -2.54
N ARG A 294 -6.96 -12.44 -2.57
CA ARG A 294 -7.36 -13.48 -3.53
C ARG A 294 -8.75 -14.07 -3.26
N LEU A 295 -9.23 -14.04 -2.02
CA LEU A 295 -10.60 -14.42 -1.67
C LEU A 295 -11.64 -13.33 -2.01
N ALA A 296 -11.22 -12.07 -2.22
CA ALA A 296 -12.10 -10.95 -2.47
C ALA A 296 -13.03 -11.12 -3.68
N PRO A 297 -12.58 -11.60 -4.86
CA PRO A 297 -13.44 -11.79 -6.02
C PRO A 297 -14.38 -12.98 -5.93
N LEU A 298 -14.14 -13.93 -4.99
CA LEU A 298 -14.96 -15.12 -4.87
C LEU A 298 -16.31 -14.80 -4.22
N ASP A 299 -17.38 -15.47 -4.67
CA ASP A 299 -18.73 -15.32 -4.12
C ASP A 299 -18.86 -16.07 -2.77
N LEU A 300 -18.07 -15.66 -1.80
CA LEU A 300 -18.09 -16.14 -0.42
C LEU A 300 -18.73 -15.11 0.50
N SER A 301 -19.60 -15.57 1.41
CA SER A 301 -20.06 -14.71 2.48
C SER A 301 -18.90 -14.26 3.38
N PRO A 302 -19.04 -13.15 4.12
CA PRO A 302 -17.97 -12.68 5.01
C PRO A 302 -17.46 -13.77 5.97
N ARG A 303 -18.36 -14.58 6.50
CA ARG A 303 -18.00 -15.67 7.43
C ARG A 303 -17.30 -16.83 6.73
N GLU A 304 -17.74 -17.18 5.52
CA GLU A 304 -17.07 -18.20 4.71
C GLU A 304 -15.67 -17.74 4.32
N ARG A 305 -15.47 -16.47 4.01
CA ARG A 305 -14.16 -15.91 3.68
C ARG A 305 -13.22 -15.96 4.88
N GLU A 306 -13.71 -15.66 6.09
CA GLU A 306 -12.93 -15.78 7.31
C GLU A 306 -12.50 -17.24 7.56
N VAL A 307 -13.42 -18.20 7.45
CA VAL A 307 -13.10 -19.62 7.57
C VAL A 307 -12.13 -20.08 6.47
N ALA A 308 -12.35 -19.66 5.22
CA ALA A 308 -11.47 -19.99 4.09
C ALA A 308 -10.04 -19.49 4.31
N ARG A 309 -9.88 -18.28 4.85
CA ARG A 309 -8.55 -17.76 5.23
C ARG A 309 -7.83 -18.67 6.21
N HIS A 310 -8.51 -19.13 7.24
CA HIS A 310 -7.92 -20.04 8.21
C HIS A 310 -7.59 -21.42 7.64
N LEU A 311 -8.43 -21.94 6.74
CA LEU A 311 -8.16 -23.19 6.03
C LEU A 311 -6.90 -23.07 5.16
N LEU A 312 -6.76 -21.97 4.43
CA LEU A 312 -5.61 -21.69 3.57
C LEU A 312 -4.31 -21.47 4.36
N LEU A 313 -4.41 -20.89 5.58
CA LEU A 313 -3.29 -20.79 6.52
C LEU A 313 -2.97 -22.11 7.23
N ALA A 314 -3.64 -23.21 6.87
CA ALA A 314 -3.47 -24.52 7.48
C ALA A 314 -3.67 -24.54 9.00
N HIS A 315 -4.48 -23.65 9.56
CA HIS A 315 -4.78 -23.65 10.99
C HIS A 315 -5.57 -24.91 11.40
N PRO A 316 -5.26 -25.49 12.56
CA PRO A 316 -6.00 -26.66 13.04
C PRO A 316 -7.45 -26.27 13.37
N PRO A 317 -8.41 -27.23 13.29
CA PRO A 317 -9.83 -26.97 13.54
C PRO A 317 -10.13 -26.27 14.87
N ALA A 318 -9.43 -26.64 15.93
CA ALA A 318 -9.60 -26.01 17.25
C ALA A 318 -9.28 -24.51 17.21
N ARG A 319 -8.23 -24.10 16.50
CA ARG A 319 -7.88 -22.70 16.31
C ARG A 319 -8.93 -21.97 15.46
N ILE A 320 -9.40 -22.59 14.39
CA ILE A 320 -10.44 -22.00 13.53
C ILE A 320 -11.70 -21.75 14.37
N MET A 321 -12.16 -22.73 15.13
CA MET A 321 -13.33 -22.59 16.01
C MET A 321 -13.15 -21.45 17.02
N LYS A 322 -11.99 -21.37 17.67
CA LYS A 322 -11.68 -20.33 18.65
C LYS A 322 -11.70 -18.92 18.01
N GLU A 323 -11.02 -18.75 16.91
CA GLU A 323 -10.85 -17.43 16.28
C GLU A 323 -12.12 -16.96 15.53
N THR A 324 -12.90 -17.91 15.00
CA THR A 324 -14.16 -17.60 14.30
C THR A 324 -15.40 -17.67 15.17
N GLY A 325 -15.32 -18.23 16.38
CA GLY A 325 -16.45 -18.40 17.27
C GLY A 325 -17.51 -19.39 16.77
N VAL A 326 -17.15 -20.37 15.91
CA VAL A 326 -18.08 -21.39 15.38
C VAL A 326 -17.84 -22.74 16.03
N GLY A 327 -18.90 -23.53 16.18
CA GLY A 327 -18.79 -24.92 16.67
C GLY A 327 -18.30 -25.89 15.59
N ALA A 328 -17.92 -27.10 15.97
CA ALA A 328 -17.35 -28.13 15.08
C ALA A 328 -18.29 -28.48 13.92
N HIS A 329 -19.58 -28.69 14.19
CA HIS A 329 -20.58 -28.98 13.16
C HIS A 329 -20.72 -27.84 12.15
N THR A 330 -20.81 -26.61 12.65
CA THR A 330 -20.88 -25.40 11.81
C THR A 330 -19.62 -25.20 10.96
N LEU A 331 -18.44 -25.50 11.50
CA LEU A 331 -17.19 -25.44 10.75
C LEU A 331 -17.18 -26.47 9.60
N HIS A 332 -17.68 -27.68 9.85
CA HIS A 332 -17.83 -28.70 8.81
C HIS A 332 -18.75 -28.21 7.66
N ASP A 333 -19.88 -27.60 8.01
CA ASP A 333 -20.82 -27.05 7.04
C ASP A 333 -20.23 -25.89 6.24
N TYR A 334 -19.46 -24.99 6.88
CA TYR A 334 -18.74 -23.93 6.18
C TYR A 334 -17.73 -24.50 5.18
N ARG A 335 -16.91 -25.50 5.58
CA ARG A 335 -15.97 -26.17 4.67
C ARG A 335 -16.68 -26.72 3.44
N ARG A 336 -17.76 -27.48 3.63
CA ARG A 336 -18.53 -28.05 2.52
C ARG A 336 -19.12 -26.99 1.60
N ARG A 337 -19.62 -25.87 2.14
CA ARG A 337 -20.16 -24.75 1.33
C ARG A 337 -19.06 -24.01 0.58
N ILE A 338 -17.91 -23.75 1.23
CA ILE A 338 -16.76 -23.10 0.60
C ILE A 338 -16.27 -23.95 -0.58
N TYR A 339 -16.03 -25.25 -0.35
CA TYR A 339 -15.55 -26.14 -1.40
C TYR A 339 -16.52 -26.21 -2.59
N ARG A 340 -17.80 -26.34 -2.33
CA ARG A 340 -18.82 -26.33 -3.38
C ARG A 340 -18.87 -25.00 -4.17
N ARG A 341 -18.75 -23.84 -3.49
CA ARG A 341 -18.78 -22.53 -4.15
C ARG A 341 -17.54 -22.25 -4.98
N VAL A 342 -16.39 -22.70 -4.52
CA VAL A 342 -15.12 -22.54 -5.25
C VAL A 342 -14.93 -23.62 -6.32
N GLY A 343 -15.68 -24.73 -6.25
CA GLY A 343 -15.60 -25.85 -7.19
C GLY A 343 -14.40 -26.75 -6.93
N VAL A 344 -14.12 -27.05 -5.64
CA VAL A 344 -12.98 -27.88 -5.19
C VAL A 344 -13.47 -28.94 -4.22
N GLY A 345 -12.71 -30.05 -4.06
CA GLY A 345 -13.04 -31.17 -3.20
C GLY A 345 -12.22 -31.20 -1.90
N SER A 346 -11.08 -30.53 -1.85
CA SER A 346 -10.15 -30.60 -0.73
C SER A 346 -9.57 -29.23 -0.37
N ARG A 347 -8.88 -29.17 0.78
CA ARG A 347 -8.14 -27.96 1.19
C ARG A 347 -6.96 -27.69 0.26
N GLU A 348 -6.30 -28.74 -0.18
CA GLU A 348 -5.16 -28.68 -1.10
C GLU A 348 -5.59 -28.10 -2.45
N GLU A 349 -6.71 -28.54 -3.00
CA GLU A 349 -7.30 -27.97 -4.21
C GLU A 349 -7.74 -26.51 -4.00
N LEU A 350 -8.30 -26.18 -2.80
CA LEU A 350 -8.64 -24.81 -2.46
C LEU A 350 -7.37 -23.93 -2.44
N ALA A 351 -6.28 -24.42 -1.86
CA ALA A 351 -5.01 -23.71 -1.83
C ALA A 351 -4.46 -23.52 -3.24
N GLN A 352 -4.44 -24.55 -4.06
CA GLN A 352 -4.03 -24.47 -5.44
C GLN A 352 -4.89 -23.46 -6.25
N ARG A 353 -6.20 -23.48 -6.09
CA ARG A 353 -7.13 -22.61 -6.82
C ARG A 353 -7.04 -21.14 -6.43
N VAL A 354 -6.70 -20.86 -5.16
CA VAL A 354 -6.67 -19.49 -4.62
C VAL A 354 -5.27 -18.91 -4.65
N LEU A 355 -4.22 -19.71 -4.45
CA LEU A 355 -2.84 -19.23 -4.30
C LEU A 355 -1.99 -19.37 -5.56
N SER A 356 -2.43 -20.14 -6.55
CA SER A 356 -1.84 -20.12 -7.91
C SER A 356 -2.37 -18.91 -8.69
#